data_3da9abb39f04eeb652e615204e8aefde
#
_entry.id   3da9abb39f04eeb652e615204e8aefde
#
_cell.length_a   1.000
_cell.length_b   1.000
_cell.length_c   1.000
_cell.angle_alpha   90.00
_cell.angle_beta   90.00
_cell.angle_gamma   90.00
#
_symmetry.space_group_name_H-M   'P 1'
#
loop_
_entity.id
_entity.type
_entity.pdbx_description
1 polymer ?
#
loop_
_entity_poly.entity_id
_entity_poly.type
_entity_poly.pdbx_seq_one_letter_code
_entity_poly.pdbx_strand_id
1 'polypeptide(L)'
;MRVWVDLTNSPHVLVLKPVIEAFRARGATVEVTARDFAQTIGLAERLGVEHTVIGHHRGEKLAKKAVGLADRSSALYRWARKRPRFDLALGHGSNDITVAAALLRIPRSTMFDYEWATVQHTINCRLGNAVVVPDAIPLDRLARYGVTARKHQPYPGLKEEYYLAGFEPDTAVLDELRLDPSQPIAVVRTPPVVSLYHRFENDVFAGVLDKLRGTQTVVLPRVESQRKELGGFIVPERAIDAPSLIALADLVVSAGGTMNREAVALGTPVWTTFEGRLGAVDERLIAEGRMRKLEDAAALVLEKHDRTGAAARIRRDPDVLVDLLSAPLR
;
A
#
# COMPACT_ATOMS: atom_id res chain seq x y z
N MET A 1 9.45 -26.21 -4.11
CA MET A 1 9.30 -25.31 -2.94
C MET A 1 7.81 -24.95 -2.77
N ARG A 2 7.30 -24.96 -1.54
CA ARG A 2 5.92 -24.59 -1.22
C ARG A 2 5.92 -23.31 -0.42
N VAL A 3 5.23 -22.29 -0.91
CA VAL A 3 5.18 -20.95 -0.29
C VAL A 3 3.76 -20.64 0.15
N TRP A 4 3.63 -20.13 1.38
CA TRP A 4 2.37 -19.65 1.93
C TRP A 4 2.37 -18.13 2.01
N VAL A 5 1.42 -17.48 1.34
CA VAL A 5 1.26 -16.02 1.29
C VAL A 5 -0.02 -15.63 2.01
N ASP A 6 -0.01 -14.54 2.80
CA ASP A 6 -1.19 -14.04 3.48
C ASP A 6 -1.53 -12.59 3.10
N LEU A 7 -2.75 -12.38 2.63
CA LEU A 7 -3.31 -11.09 2.24
C LEU A 7 -4.25 -10.56 3.33
N THR A 8 -3.92 -9.45 3.95
CA THR A 8 -4.70 -8.92 5.09
C THR A 8 -5.38 -7.57 4.83
N ASN A 9 -5.09 -6.94 3.68
CA ASN A 9 -5.68 -5.66 3.28
C ASN A 9 -5.58 -5.50 1.75
N SER A 10 -6.41 -4.65 1.16
CA SER A 10 -6.46 -4.44 -0.30
C SER A 10 -5.11 -4.08 -0.95
N PRO A 11 -4.29 -3.16 -0.42
CA PRO A 11 -2.97 -2.87 -0.99
C PRO A 11 -2.02 -4.07 -1.00
N HIS A 12 -2.21 -5.03 -0.09
CA HIS A 12 -1.36 -6.23 -0.03
C HIS A 12 -1.55 -7.14 -1.25
N VAL A 13 -2.74 -7.12 -1.85
CA VAL A 13 -3.02 -7.87 -3.09
C VAL A 13 -2.15 -7.34 -4.23
N LEU A 14 -2.09 -6.02 -4.40
CA LEU A 14 -1.27 -5.38 -5.43
C LEU A 14 0.22 -5.68 -5.24
N VAL A 15 0.70 -5.50 -4.02
CA VAL A 15 2.12 -5.70 -3.67
C VAL A 15 2.56 -7.14 -3.83
N LEU A 16 1.74 -8.10 -3.39
CA LEU A 16 2.14 -9.50 -3.32
C LEU A 16 1.77 -10.30 -4.59
N LYS A 17 0.86 -9.79 -5.45
CA LYS A 17 0.54 -10.46 -6.72
C LYS A 17 1.79 -10.72 -7.58
N PRO A 18 2.62 -9.73 -7.93
CA PRO A 18 3.81 -10.00 -8.73
C PRO A 18 4.82 -10.91 -8.03
N VAL A 19 4.91 -10.86 -6.70
CA VAL A 19 5.74 -11.78 -5.90
C VAL A 19 5.22 -13.22 -6.00
N ILE A 20 3.89 -13.42 -5.91
CA ILE A 20 3.24 -14.73 -6.10
C ILE A 20 3.52 -15.27 -7.49
N GLU A 21 3.38 -14.44 -8.51
CA GLU A 21 3.63 -14.81 -9.92
C GLU A 21 5.10 -15.18 -10.14
N ALA A 22 6.03 -14.40 -9.60
CA ALA A 22 7.46 -14.67 -9.72
C ALA A 22 7.85 -15.96 -8.98
N PHE A 23 7.31 -16.26 -7.80
CA PHE A 23 7.49 -17.56 -7.14
C PHE A 23 6.97 -18.72 -8.00
N ARG A 24 5.78 -18.56 -8.59
CA ARG A 24 5.19 -19.59 -9.48
C ARG A 24 6.04 -19.79 -10.74
N ALA A 25 6.54 -18.71 -11.34
CA ALA A 25 7.43 -18.77 -12.50
C ALA A 25 8.74 -19.52 -12.20
N ARG A 26 9.21 -19.45 -10.95
CA ARG A 26 10.37 -20.25 -10.46
C ARG A 26 10.01 -21.69 -10.07
N GLY A 27 8.80 -22.16 -10.38
CA GLY A 27 8.36 -23.53 -10.10
C GLY A 27 7.91 -23.78 -8.66
N ALA A 28 7.64 -22.74 -7.87
CA ALA A 28 7.07 -22.90 -6.54
C ALA A 28 5.56 -23.14 -6.58
N THR A 29 5.07 -24.02 -5.70
CA THR A 29 3.64 -24.11 -5.38
C THR A 29 3.30 -23.01 -4.38
N VAL A 30 2.44 -22.06 -4.77
CA VAL A 30 2.04 -20.94 -3.90
C VAL A 30 0.59 -21.09 -3.49
N GLU A 31 0.35 -21.19 -2.20
CA GLU A 31 -0.99 -21.15 -1.61
C GLU A 31 -1.21 -19.82 -0.89
N VAL A 32 -2.37 -19.21 -1.14
CA VAL A 32 -2.69 -17.88 -0.63
C VAL A 32 -3.86 -17.95 0.32
N THR A 33 -3.70 -17.33 1.50
CA THR A 33 -4.80 -17.06 2.41
C THR A 33 -5.14 -15.57 2.40
N ALA A 34 -6.41 -15.23 2.55
CA ALA A 34 -6.86 -13.84 2.55
C ALA A 34 -7.80 -13.58 3.74
N ARG A 35 -7.71 -12.38 4.32
CA ARG A 35 -8.65 -11.90 5.32
C ARG A 35 -9.77 -11.13 4.63
N ASP A 36 -11.01 -11.42 5.00
CA ASP A 36 -12.15 -10.60 4.59
C ASP A 36 -12.11 -9.25 5.33
N PHE A 37 -11.55 -8.27 4.65
CA PHE A 37 -11.41 -6.91 5.12
C PHE A 37 -11.30 -5.92 3.95
N ALA A 38 -12.02 -4.82 4.03
CA ALA A 38 -12.10 -3.80 2.97
C ALA A 38 -12.45 -4.45 1.61
N GLN A 39 -11.69 -4.18 0.59
CA GLN A 39 -11.89 -4.73 -0.76
C GLN A 39 -10.89 -5.87 -1.08
N THR A 40 -10.28 -6.50 -0.05
CA THR A 40 -9.20 -7.48 -0.25
C THR A 40 -9.66 -8.65 -1.11
N ILE A 41 -10.83 -9.23 -0.79
CA ILE A 41 -11.35 -10.41 -1.52
C ILE A 41 -11.71 -10.04 -2.95
N GLY A 42 -12.56 -9.03 -3.15
CA GLY A 42 -12.97 -8.61 -4.50
C GLY A 42 -11.79 -8.16 -5.37
N LEU A 43 -10.76 -7.57 -4.78
CA LEU A 43 -9.54 -7.20 -5.52
C LEU A 43 -8.72 -8.44 -5.91
N ALA A 44 -8.58 -9.42 -5.00
CA ALA A 44 -7.89 -10.66 -5.29
C ALA A 44 -8.58 -11.46 -6.41
N GLU A 45 -9.91 -11.56 -6.36
CA GLU A 45 -10.73 -12.18 -7.41
C GLU A 45 -10.55 -11.47 -8.76
N ARG A 46 -10.70 -10.15 -8.79
CA ARG A 46 -10.54 -9.34 -10.01
C ARG A 46 -9.15 -9.49 -10.63
N LEU A 47 -8.12 -9.65 -9.81
CA LEU A 47 -6.74 -9.81 -10.26
C LEU A 47 -6.32 -11.28 -10.48
N GLY A 48 -7.26 -12.23 -10.40
CA GLY A 48 -7.01 -13.65 -10.64
C GLY A 48 -6.10 -14.31 -9.58
N VAL A 49 -6.06 -13.79 -8.35
CA VAL A 49 -5.31 -14.40 -7.26
C VAL A 49 -6.17 -15.43 -6.55
N GLU A 50 -5.97 -16.70 -6.86
CA GLU A 50 -6.63 -17.81 -6.14
C GLU A 50 -6.26 -17.78 -4.65
N HIS A 51 -7.25 -17.84 -3.75
CA HIS A 51 -7.02 -17.74 -2.32
C HIS A 51 -8.07 -18.48 -1.49
N THR A 52 -7.70 -18.77 -0.24
CA THR A 52 -8.62 -19.27 0.79
C THR A 52 -8.96 -18.15 1.76
N VAL A 53 -10.23 -17.81 1.90
CA VAL A 53 -10.68 -16.79 2.87
C VAL A 53 -10.61 -17.36 4.29
N ILE A 54 -9.83 -16.71 5.16
CA ILE A 54 -9.70 -17.09 6.57
C ILE A 54 -9.78 -15.85 7.45
N GLY A 55 -10.87 -15.75 8.21
CA GLY A 55 -11.13 -14.68 9.17
C GLY A 55 -11.59 -13.37 8.55
N HIS A 56 -12.16 -12.53 9.41
CA HIS A 56 -12.67 -11.20 9.08
C HIS A 56 -12.11 -10.15 10.06
N HIS A 57 -12.28 -8.88 9.73
CA HIS A 57 -11.85 -7.77 10.60
C HIS A 57 -12.83 -7.61 11.78
N ARG A 58 -12.30 -7.56 13.02
CA ARG A 58 -13.13 -7.49 14.25
C ARG A 58 -13.25 -6.07 14.84
N GLY A 59 -12.79 -5.04 14.12
CA GLY A 59 -12.88 -3.64 14.55
C GLY A 59 -11.61 -3.10 15.22
N GLU A 60 -11.64 -1.84 15.67
CA GLU A 60 -10.45 -1.06 16.02
C GLU A 60 -9.99 -1.14 17.48
N LYS A 61 -10.86 -1.55 18.41
CA LYS A 61 -10.52 -1.63 19.84
C LYS A 61 -9.38 -2.61 20.09
N LEU A 62 -8.41 -2.25 20.92
CA LEU A 62 -7.18 -3.02 21.18
C LEU A 62 -7.46 -4.46 21.66
N ALA A 63 -8.41 -4.64 22.58
CA ALA A 63 -8.82 -5.96 23.05
C ALA A 63 -9.40 -6.81 21.91
N LYS A 64 -10.24 -6.23 21.04
CA LYS A 64 -10.77 -6.92 19.87
C LYS A 64 -9.68 -7.28 18.87
N LYS A 65 -8.66 -6.44 18.71
CA LYS A 65 -7.48 -6.73 17.87
C LYS A 65 -6.67 -7.91 18.42
N ALA A 66 -6.45 -7.99 19.73
CA ALA A 66 -5.75 -9.11 20.36
C ALA A 66 -6.51 -10.44 20.22
N VAL A 67 -7.82 -10.45 20.47
CA VAL A 67 -8.67 -11.63 20.26
C VAL A 67 -8.71 -12.01 18.78
N GLY A 68 -8.85 -11.04 17.88
CA GLY A 68 -8.83 -11.26 16.44
C GLY A 68 -7.52 -11.88 15.95
N LEU A 69 -6.37 -11.43 16.49
CA LEU A 69 -5.06 -12.01 16.18
C LEU A 69 -4.99 -13.48 16.65
N ALA A 70 -5.41 -13.78 17.88
CA ALA A 70 -5.39 -15.14 18.41
C ALA A 70 -6.28 -16.09 17.61
N ASP A 71 -7.50 -15.67 17.31
CA ASP A 71 -8.47 -16.48 16.57
C ASP A 71 -8.02 -16.75 15.14
N ARG A 72 -7.57 -15.70 14.43
CA ARG A 72 -7.14 -15.84 13.04
C ARG A 72 -5.84 -16.63 12.95
N SER A 73 -4.86 -16.36 13.82
CA SER A 73 -3.61 -17.15 13.86
C SER A 73 -3.89 -18.63 14.14
N SER A 74 -4.85 -18.94 15.03
CA SER A 74 -5.27 -20.32 15.30
C SER A 74 -5.96 -20.97 14.10
N ALA A 75 -6.79 -20.22 13.37
CA ALA A 75 -7.43 -20.70 12.16
C ALA A 75 -6.41 -20.98 11.04
N LEU A 76 -5.47 -20.06 10.83
CA LEU A 76 -4.37 -20.21 9.89
C LEU A 76 -3.47 -21.40 10.25
N TYR A 77 -3.12 -21.56 11.53
CA TYR A 77 -2.37 -22.71 12.04
C TYR A 77 -3.07 -24.03 11.71
N ARG A 78 -4.37 -24.15 12.01
CA ARG A 78 -5.18 -25.34 11.72
C ARG A 78 -5.28 -25.62 10.22
N TRP A 79 -5.42 -24.55 9.42
CA TRP A 79 -5.49 -24.65 7.97
C TRP A 79 -4.16 -25.17 7.40
N ALA A 80 -3.03 -24.62 7.82
CA ALA A 80 -1.70 -25.02 7.33
C ALA A 80 -1.32 -26.43 7.79
N ARG A 81 -1.67 -26.85 9.01
CA ARG A 81 -1.42 -28.22 9.52
C ARG A 81 -2.07 -29.35 8.71
N LYS A 82 -3.16 -29.04 7.98
CA LYS A 82 -3.87 -30.03 7.14
C LYS A 82 -3.26 -30.16 5.74
N ARG A 83 -2.17 -29.46 5.49
CA ARG A 83 -1.49 -29.40 4.18
C ARG A 83 -0.07 -29.96 4.27
N PRO A 84 0.51 -30.35 3.13
CA PRO A 84 1.95 -30.61 3.09
C PRO A 84 2.73 -29.41 3.62
N ARG A 85 3.85 -29.67 4.31
CA ARG A 85 4.64 -28.64 4.96
C ARG A 85 5.05 -27.53 3.97
N PHE A 86 4.87 -26.29 4.39
CA PHE A 86 5.40 -25.12 3.68
C PHE A 86 6.87 -24.91 4.00
N ASP A 87 7.64 -24.54 2.99
CA ASP A 87 9.05 -24.21 3.12
C ASP A 87 9.22 -22.75 3.57
N LEU A 88 8.29 -21.86 3.18
CA LEU A 88 8.31 -20.44 3.48
C LEU A 88 6.88 -19.91 3.70
N ALA A 89 6.72 -19.01 4.67
CA ALA A 89 5.51 -18.22 4.87
C ALA A 89 5.85 -16.74 4.79
N LEU A 90 5.00 -15.93 4.13
CA LEU A 90 5.23 -14.50 3.99
C LEU A 90 3.94 -13.68 3.94
N GLY A 91 4.07 -12.41 4.26
CA GLY A 91 2.97 -11.44 4.16
C GLY A 91 3.48 -10.01 4.25
N HIS A 92 2.65 -9.08 3.81
CA HIS A 92 2.93 -7.66 3.97
C HIS A 92 2.37 -7.20 5.32
N GLY A 93 3.20 -7.18 6.36
CA GLY A 93 2.82 -6.77 7.71
C GLY A 93 1.76 -7.67 8.38
N SER A 94 1.55 -8.91 7.95
CA SER A 94 0.58 -9.81 8.56
C SER A 94 1.13 -10.45 9.85
N ASN A 95 0.59 -10.02 10.99
CA ASN A 95 0.90 -10.66 12.28
C ASN A 95 0.35 -12.08 12.35
N ASP A 96 -0.80 -12.32 11.76
CA ASP A 96 -1.53 -13.58 11.86
C ASP A 96 -0.73 -14.75 11.26
N ILE A 97 -0.22 -14.58 10.03
CA ILE A 97 0.62 -15.62 9.39
C ILE A 97 1.95 -15.76 10.11
N THR A 98 2.54 -14.65 10.58
CA THR A 98 3.82 -14.67 11.28
C THR A 98 3.74 -15.51 12.56
N VAL A 99 2.66 -15.35 13.34
CA VAL A 99 2.42 -16.16 14.54
C VAL A 99 2.13 -17.62 14.19
N ALA A 100 1.24 -17.88 13.22
CA ALA A 100 0.88 -19.23 12.82
C ALA A 100 2.09 -20.01 12.28
N ALA A 101 2.91 -19.39 11.42
CA ALA A 101 4.12 -19.97 10.87
C ALA A 101 5.20 -20.21 11.94
N ALA A 102 5.31 -19.30 12.93
CA ALA A 102 6.22 -19.49 14.07
C ALA A 102 5.87 -20.75 14.87
N LEU A 103 4.59 -20.95 15.20
CA LEU A 103 4.10 -22.12 15.90
C LEU A 103 4.33 -23.43 15.12
N LEU A 104 4.28 -23.36 13.79
CA LEU A 104 4.54 -24.49 12.88
C LEU A 104 6.03 -24.67 12.56
N ARG A 105 6.91 -23.80 13.08
CA ARG A 105 8.35 -23.77 12.77
C ARG A 105 8.63 -23.67 11.27
N ILE A 106 7.78 -22.92 10.54
CA ILE A 106 7.99 -22.61 9.13
C ILE A 106 8.88 -21.36 9.04
N PRO A 107 9.95 -21.37 8.21
CA PRO A 107 10.69 -20.15 7.84
C PRO A 107 9.74 -19.07 7.36
N ARG A 108 9.96 -17.81 7.79
CA ARG A 108 8.97 -16.76 7.53
C ARG A 108 9.59 -15.39 7.34
N SER A 109 9.03 -14.66 6.40
CA SER A 109 9.43 -13.31 6.06
C SER A 109 8.27 -12.33 6.19
N THR A 110 8.55 -11.12 6.64
CA THR A 110 7.59 -10.02 6.65
C THR A 110 8.10 -8.89 5.77
N MET A 111 7.19 -8.21 5.07
CA MET A 111 7.48 -7.04 4.26
C MET A 111 6.65 -5.86 4.76
N PHE A 112 7.19 -4.65 4.76
CA PHE A 112 6.46 -3.42 5.04
C PHE A 112 7.25 -2.19 4.57
N ASP A 113 6.60 -1.03 4.54
CA ASP A 113 7.13 0.21 3.98
C ASP A 113 6.90 1.45 4.88
N TYR A 114 6.45 1.23 6.12
CA TYR A 114 6.25 2.27 7.13
C TYR A 114 6.65 1.72 8.49
N GLU A 115 7.67 2.28 9.12
CA GLU A 115 8.33 1.71 10.29
C GLU A 115 7.69 2.05 11.64
N TRP A 116 6.69 2.92 11.68
CA TRP A 116 6.13 3.40 12.95
C TRP A 116 4.90 2.62 13.45
N ALA A 117 4.50 1.55 12.78
CA ALA A 117 3.44 0.65 13.23
C ALA A 117 3.91 -0.27 14.38
N THR A 118 4.20 0.32 15.56
CA THR A 118 4.95 -0.28 16.66
C THR A 118 4.45 -1.66 17.09
N VAL A 119 3.15 -1.81 17.35
CA VAL A 119 2.58 -3.10 17.81
C VAL A 119 2.76 -4.18 16.75
N GLN A 120 2.47 -3.86 15.49
CA GLN A 120 2.58 -4.77 14.37
C GLN A 120 4.02 -5.22 14.16
N HIS A 121 4.97 -4.28 14.15
CA HIS A 121 6.38 -4.59 13.93
C HIS A 121 7.01 -5.32 15.11
N THR A 122 6.59 -5.03 16.35
CA THR A 122 7.06 -5.76 17.52
C THR A 122 6.81 -7.27 17.39
N ILE A 123 5.69 -7.68 16.84
CA ILE A 123 5.36 -9.11 16.60
C ILE A 123 6.11 -9.62 15.37
N ASN A 124 5.93 -8.96 14.23
CA ASN A 124 6.45 -9.44 12.95
C ASN A 124 7.98 -9.53 12.92
N CYS A 125 8.67 -8.50 13.40
CA CYS A 125 10.13 -8.45 13.34
C CYS A 125 10.79 -9.40 14.34
N ARG A 126 10.22 -9.57 15.55
CA ARG A 126 10.76 -10.52 16.52
C ARG A 126 10.58 -11.96 16.07
N LEU A 127 9.40 -12.31 15.58
CA LEU A 127 9.09 -13.66 15.13
C LEU A 127 9.59 -13.94 13.71
N GLY A 128 9.71 -12.94 12.85
CA GLY A 128 10.21 -13.08 11.48
C GLY A 128 11.69 -13.53 11.42
N ASN A 129 12.03 -14.29 10.40
CA ASN A 129 13.40 -14.66 10.08
C ASN A 129 14.06 -13.67 9.11
N ALA A 130 13.28 -13.04 8.23
CA ALA A 130 13.69 -11.91 7.41
C ALA A 130 12.65 -10.76 7.48
N VAL A 131 13.14 -9.54 7.37
CA VAL A 131 12.36 -8.30 7.38
C VAL A 131 12.73 -7.51 6.12
N VAL A 132 11.84 -7.55 5.13
CA VAL A 132 12.05 -6.98 3.80
C VAL A 132 11.42 -5.60 3.76
N VAL A 133 12.23 -4.58 3.57
CA VAL A 133 11.82 -3.16 3.65
C VAL A 133 12.47 -2.34 2.54
N PRO A 134 11.93 -1.17 2.18
CA PRO A 134 12.63 -0.24 1.31
C PRO A 134 14.01 0.12 1.87
N ASP A 135 14.99 0.31 1.02
CA ASP A 135 16.34 0.73 1.38
C ASP A 135 16.42 2.12 2.06
N ALA A 136 15.33 2.89 1.94
CA ALA A 136 15.13 4.11 2.70
C ALA A 136 15.01 3.88 4.22
N ILE A 137 14.54 2.69 4.66
CA ILE A 137 14.34 2.40 6.08
C ILE A 137 15.63 1.80 6.66
N PRO A 138 16.41 2.55 7.44
CA PRO A 138 17.67 2.07 7.95
C PRO A 138 17.48 1.11 9.13
N LEU A 139 18.47 0.26 9.36
CA LEU A 139 18.44 -0.77 10.40
C LEU A 139 18.22 -0.22 11.82
N ASP A 140 18.78 0.94 12.13
CA ASP A 140 18.67 1.57 13.46
C ASP A 140 17.20 1.88 13.84
N ARG A 141 16.37 2.31 12.87
CA ARG A 141 14.94 2.51 13.09
C ARG A 141 14.18 1.20 13.39
N LEU A 142 14.72 0.07 12.96
CA LEU A 142 14.11 -1.26 13.12
C LEU A 142 14.70 -2.06 14.31
N ALA A 143 15.85 -1.68 14.83
CA ALA A 143 16.53 -2.37 15.93
C ALA A 143 15.64 -2.49 17.19
N ARG A 144 14.83 -1.46 17.48
CA ARG A 144 13.84 -1.44 18.58
C ARG A 144 12.79 -2.57 18.48
N TYR A 145 12.55 -3.10 17.28
CA TYR A 145 11.65 -4.23 17.04
C TYR A 145 12.37 -5.58 17.01
N GLY A 146 13.67 -5.62 17.31
CA GLY A 146 14.47 -6.83 17.32
C GLY A 146 14.98 -7.27 15.93
N VAL A 147 15.06 -6.31 14.99
CA VAL A 147 15.70 -6.56 13.69
C VAL A 147 17.21 -6.45 13.86
N THR A 148 17.92 -7.49 13.47
CA THR A 148 19.39 -7.54 13.40
C THR A 148 19.86 -7.39 11.96
N ALA A 149 21.14 -7.12 11.74
CA ALA A 149 21.71 -7.03 10.39
C ALA A 149 21.39 -8.27 9.53
N ARG A 150 21.39 -9.48 10.13
CA ARG A 150 21.05 -10.73 9.44
C ARG A 150 19.59 -10.75 8.96
N LYS A 151 18.67 -10.17 9.73
CA LYS A 151 17.23 -10.13 9.38
C LYS A 151 16.88 -9.03 8.41
N HIS A 152 17.63 -7.94 8.41
CA HIS A 152 17.36 -6.74 7.60
C HIS A 152 17.67 -7.03 6.13
N GLN A 153 16.65 -7.00 5.30
CA GLN A 153 16.70 -7.27 3.86
C GLN A 153 16.17 -6.07 3.08
N PRO A 154 17.01 -5.04 2.83
CA PRO A 154 16.58 -3.86 2.11
C PRO A 154 16.41 -4.12 0.61
N TYR A 155 15.29 -3.64 0.04
CA TYR A 155 15.11 -3.61 -1.40
C TYR A 155 15.22 -2.17 -1.92
N PRO A 156 15.75 -1.95 -3.14
CA PRO A 156 15.91 -0.63 -3.70
C PRO A 156 14.57 0.01 -4.06
N GLY A 157 14.40 1.29 -3.74
CA GLY A 157 13.28 2.13 -4.14
C GLY A 157 11.96 1.84 -3.46
N LEU A 158 10.87 1.95 -4.22
CA LEU A 158 9.49 1.83 -3.74
C LEU A 158 8.89 0.48 -4.11
N LYS A 159 8.03 -0.10 -3.26
CA LYS A 159 7.27 -1.30 -3.59
C LYS A 159 6.35 -1.08 -4.80
N GLU A 160 5.92 0.16 -5.00
CA GLU A 160 5.12 0.60 -6.12
C GLU A 160 5.86 0.44 -7.46
N GLU A 161 7.18 0.61 -7.48
CA GLU A 161 8.02 0.43 -8.68
C GLU A 161 8.08 -1.04 -9.13
N TYR A 162 7.75 -1.99 -8.25
CA TYR A 162 7.68 -3.42 -8.55
C TYR A 162 6.30 -3.84 -9.06
N TYR A 163 5.23 -3.49 -8.35
CA TYR A 163 3.90 -3.95 -8.77
C TYR A 163 3.31 -3.13 -9.91
N LEU A 164 3.82 -1.93 -10.15
CA LEU A 164 3.49 -1.12 -11.32
C LEU A 164 4.50 -1.29 -12.48
N ALA A 165 5.46 -2.22 -12.38
CA ALA A 165 6.50 -2.38 -13.39
C ALA A 165 5.94 -2.68 -14.79
N GLY A 166 4.94 -3.56 -14.88
CA GLY A 166 4.24 -3.89 -16.13
C GLY A 166 2.93 -3.13 -16.36
N PHE A 167 2.64 -2.12 -15.52
CA PHE A 167 1.40 -1.36 -15.62
C PHE A 167 1.47 -0.34 -16.77
N GLU A 168 0.44 -0.32 -17.61
CA GLU A 168 0.20 0.72 -18.61
C GLU A 168 -1.15 1.37 -18.32
N PRO A 169 -1.23 2.73 -18.32
CA PRO A 169 -2.47 3.44 -18.04
C PRO A 169 -3.53 3.20 -19.11
N ASP A 170 -4.76 2.93 -18.67
CA ASP A 170 -5.93 2.86 -19.55
C ASP A 170 -6.66 4.21 -19.56
N THR A 171 -6.78 4.81 -20.74
CA THR A 171 -7.45 6.09 -20.94
C THR A 171 -8.97 6.01 -20.75
N ALA A 172 -9.56 4.82 -20.77
CA ALA A 172 -11.00 4.63 -20.55
C ALA A 172 -11.50 5.23 -19.21
N VAL A 173 -10.61 5.36 -18.21
CA VAL A 173 -10.93 6.02 -16.94
C VAL A 173 -11.29 7.50 -17.11
N LEU A 174 -10.73 8.18 -18.11
CA LEU A 174 -11.05 9.57 -18.41
C LEU A 174 -12.47 9.70 -18.96
N ASP A 175 -12.86 8.82 -19.88
CA ASP A 175 -14.22 8.77 -20.44
C ASP A 175 -15.25 8.41 -19.38
N GLU A 176 -14.94 7.43 -18.51
CA GLU A 176 -15.79 7.02 -17.38
C GLU A 176 -16.09 8.21 -16.45
N LEU A 177 -15.10 9.06 -16.21
CA LEU A 177 -15.21 10.23 -15.34
C LEU A 177 -15.55 11.53 -16.07
N ARG A 178 -15.72 11.48 -17.41
CA ARG A 178 -15.98 12.61 -18.29
C ARG A 178 -14.94 13.73 -18.14
N LEU A 179 -13.67 13.34 -18.10
CA LEU A 179 -12.54 14.26 -17.99
C LEU A 179 -12.02 14.64 -19.38
N ASP A 180 -11.75 15.94 -19.57
CA ASP A 180 -11.10 16.44 -20.77
C ASP A 180 -9.57 16.36 -20.61
N PRO A 181 -8.87 15.51 -21.37
CA PRO A 181 -7.41 15.37 -21.26
C PRO A 181 -6.63 16.61 -21.69
N SER A 182 -7.27 17.58 -22.36
CA SER A 182 -6.63 18.85 -22.73
C SER A 182 -6.52 19.83 -21.56
N GLN A 183 -7.35 19.66 -20.53
CA GLN A 183 -7.36 20.50 -19.33
C GLN A 183 -6.58 19.83 -18.18
N PRO A 184 -6.04 20.60 -17.23
CA PRO A 184 -5.39 20.03 -16.05
C PRO A 184 -6.35 19.18 -15.22
N ILE A 185 -5.88 17.99 -14.80
CA ILE A 185 -6.62 17.02 -13.97
C ILE A 185 -5.94 16.89 -12.61
N ALA A 186 -6.69 17.16 -11.53
CA ALA A 186 -6.23 16.91 -10.17
C ALA A 186 -6.92 15.67 -9.58
N VAL A 187 -6.17 14.89 -8.81
CA VAL A 187 -6.70 13.77 -8.02
C VAL A 187 -6.44 14.02 -6.55
N VAL A 188 -7.48 14.06 -5.77
CA VAL A 188 -7.40 14.34 -4.32
C VAL A 188 -7.96 13.16 -3.54
N ARG A 189 -7.23 12.70 -2.52
CA ARG A 189 -7.72 11.68 -1.59
C ARG A 189 -7.96 12.26 -0.21
N THR A 190 -9.16 12.06 0.30
CA THR A 190 -9.54 12.55 1.64
C THR A 190 -8.69 11.93 2.76
N PRO A 191 -8.42 12.66 3.85
CA PRO A 191 -7.79 12.13 5.06
C PRO A 191 -8.57 10.96 5.69
N PRO A 192 -7.89 10.05 6.45
CA PRO A 192 -8.52 8.81 6.91
C PRO A 192 -9.59 8.94 7.99
N VAL A 193 -9.69 10.02 8.75
CA VAL A 193 -10.54 10.12 9.96
C VAL A 193 -11.26 11.45 10.12
N VAL A 194 -11.23 12.33 9.16
CA VAL A 194 -11.81 13.66 9.37
C VAL A 194 -13.16 13.71 8.69
N SER A 195 -14.24 13.85 9.48
CA SER A 195 -15.42 14.50 8.94
C SER A 195 -14.99 15.92 8.56
N LEU A 196 -15.33 16.37 7.36
CA LEU A 196 -15.03 17.72 6.90
C LEU A 196 -15.62 18.81 7.83
N TYR A 197 -16.49 18.42 8.77
CA TYR A 197 -17.07 19.26 9.82
C TYR A 197 -16.13 19.58 10.99
N HIS A 198 -15.10 18.81 11.23
CA HIS A 198 -14.04 19.17 12.17
C HIS A 198 -13.03 20.05 11.45
N ARG A 199 -13.41 21.28 11.15
CA ARG A 199 -12.60 22.33 10.52
C ARG A 199 -11.31 22.68 11.28
N PHE A 200 -11.05 22.05 12.42
CA PHE A 200 -9.94 22.39 13.30
C PHE A 200 -8.73 21.47 13.21
N GLU A 201 -8.78 20.37 12.43
CA GLU A 201 -7.66 19.42 12.39
C GLU A 201 -6.95 19.31 11.03
N ASN A 202 -7.40 19.95 9.96
CA ASN A 202 -6.64 20.04 8.70
C ASN A 202 -7.11 21.21 7.81
N ASP A 203 -6.78 22.42 8.22
CA ASP A 203 -7.08 23.65 7.45
C ASP A 203 -6.45 23.62 6.05
N VAL A 204 -5.29 22.96 5.90
CA VAL A 204 -4.59 22.79 4.63
C VAL A 204 -5.44 22.00 3.64
N PHE A 205 -6.07 20.90 4.09
CA PHE A 205 -6.89 20.08 3.19
C PHE A 205 -8.17 20.82 2.74
N ALA A 206 -8.82 21.55 3.65
CA ALA A 206 -9.95 22.39 3.29
C ALA A 206 -9.55 23.45 2.26
N GLY A 207 -8.43 24.13 2.47
CA GLY A 207 -7.86 25.09 1.52
C GLY A 207 -7.52 24.48 0.16
N VAL A 208 -7.04 23.21 0.12
CA VAL A 208 -6.85 22.47 -1.14
C VAL A 208 -8.16 22.32 -1.91
N LEU A 209 -9.22 21.89 -1.24
CA LEU A 209 -10.53 21.75 -1.89
C LEU A 209 -11.05 23.09 -2.40
N ASP A 210 -10.94 24.15 -1.61
CA ASP A 210 -11.39 25.50 -2.04
C ASP A 210 -10.59 25.98 -3.26
N LYS A 211 -9.27 25.78 -3.28
CA LYS A 211 -8.40 26.17 -4.39
C LYS A 211 -8.66 25.40 -5.69
N LEU A 212 -9.04 24.13 -5.57
CA LEU A 212 -9.34 23.26 -6.71
C LEU A 212 -10.81 23.31 -7.16
N ARG A 213 -11.64 24.10 -6.50
CA ARG A 213 -13.05 24.26 -6.86
C ARG A 213 -13.19 24.86 -8.27
N GLY A 214 -14.07 24.26 -9.09
CA GLY A 214 -14.26 24.68 -10.48
C GLY A 214 -13.22 24.18 -11.47
N THR A 215 -12.26 23.36 -11.02
CA THR A 215 -11.31 22.66 -11.89
C THR A 215 -11.72 21.20 -12.09
N GLN A 216 -11.08 20.49 -13.04
CA GLN A 216 -11.27 19.05 -13.21
C GLN A 216 -10.60 18.26 -12.06
N THR A 217 -11.24 18.28 -10.91
CA THR A 217 -10.74 17.60 -9.72
C THR A 217 -11.58 16.38 -9.39
N VAL A 218 -10.92 15.21 -9.40
CA VAL A 218 -11.50 13.94 -8.93
C VAL A 218 -11.15 13.76 -7.46
N VAL A 219 -12.17 13.67 -6.61
CA VAL A 219 -11.97 13.42 -5.18
C VAL A 219 -12.34 11.99 -4.85
N LEU A 220 -11.40 11.25 -4.26
CA LEU A 220 -11.54 9.86 -3.86
C LEU A 220 -11.80 9.78 -2.34
N PRO A 221 -13.05 9.63 -1.89
CA PRO A 221 -13.36 9.54 -0.47
C PRO A 221 -12.86 8.19 0.11
N ARG A 222 -12.51 8.18 1.39
CA ARG A 222 -12.14 6.95 2.11
C ARG A 222 -13.33 6.24 2.72
N VAL A 223 -14.36 7.01 3.07
CA VAL A 223 -15.60 6.51 3.66
C VAL A 223 -16.80 7.19 3.01
N GLU A 224 -17.93 6.50 2.97
CA GLU A 224 -19.13 6.95 2.30
C GLU A 224 -19.68 8.29 2.86
N SER A 225 -19.52 8.52 4.17
CA SER A 225 -19.98 9.76 4.81
C SER A 225 -19.31 11.02 4.23
N GLN A 226 -18.08 10.91 3.72
CA GLN A 226 -17.36 12.05 3.13
C GLN A 226 -17.95 12.51 1.79
N ARG A 227 -18.67 11.64 1.06
CA ARG A 227 -19.25 11.98 -0.26
C ARG A 227 -20.21 13.19 -0.20
N LYS A 228 -21.01 13.28 0.87
CA LYS A 228 -22.03 14.30 1.00
C LYS A 228 -21.46 15.73 1.05
N GLU A 229 -20.21 15.86 1.41
CA GLU A 229 -19.52 17.13 1.62
C GLU A 229 -18.67 17.55 0.41
N LEU A 230 -18.60 16.71 -0.63
CA LEU A 230 -17.76 16.90 -1.81
C LEU A 230 -18.55 17.46 -3.01
N GLY A 231 -19.65 18.17 -2.76
CA GLY A 231 -20.41 18.84 -3.82
C GLY A 231 -19.54 19.78 -4.66
N GLY A 232 -19.68 19.71 -5.98
CA GLY A 232 -18.90 20.52 -6.93
C GLY A 232 -17.56 19.87 -7.37
N PHE A 233 -17.28 18.65 -6.92
CA PHE A 233 -16.16 17.84 -7.39
C PHE A 233 -16.66 16.58 -8.11
N ILE A 234 -15.77 15.97 -8.89
CA ILE A 234 -16.03 14.68 -9.52
C ILE A 234 -15.74 13.58 -8.48
N VAL A 235 -16.79 12.91 -8.01
CA VAL A 235 -16.66 11.84 -7.00
C VAL A 235 -17.17 10.53 -7.61
N PRO A 236 -16.30 9.56 -7.90
CA PRO A 236 -16.70 8.30 -8.53
C PRO A 236 -17.72 7.54 -7.68
N GLU A 237 -18.83 7.11 -8.26
CA GLU A 237 -19.89 6.36 -7.55
C GLU A 237 -19.48 4.93 -7.23
N ARG A 238 -18.59 4.36 -8.03
CA ARG A 238 -18.06 2.99 -7.90
C ARG A 238 -16.54 3.00 -7.91
N ALA A 239 -15.95 1.84 -7.64
CA ALA A 239 -14.50 1.66 -7.72
C ALA A 239 -14.03 1.85 -9.17
N ILE A 240 -13.04 2.70 -9.35
CA ILE A 240 -12.41 3.04 -10.64
C ILE A 240 -11.00 2.46 -10.73
N ASP A 241 -10.40 2.54 -11.89
CA ASP A 241 -8.96 2.30 -12.07
C ASP A 241 -8.15 3.50 -11.57
N ALA A 242 -7.88 3.51 -10.26
CA ALA A 242 -7.15 4.58 -9.62
C ALA A 242 -5.69 4.71 -10.12
N PRO A 243 -4.92 3.63 -10.36
CA PRO A 243 -3.59 3.75 -10.96
C PRO A 243 -3.60 4.45 -12.32
N SER A 244 -4.55 4.13 -13.22
CA SER A 244 -4.67 4.82 -14.51
C SER A 244 -5.04 6.29 -14.34
N LEU A 245 -5.98 6.60 -13.45
CA LEU A 245 -6.34 7.99 -13.15
C LEU A 245 -5.14 8.77 -12.61
N ILE A 246 -4.36 8.21 -11.66
CA ILE A 246 -3.16 8.83 -11.11
C ILE A 246 -2.13 9.08 -12.21
N ALA A 247 -1.87 8.09 -13.07
CA ALA A 247 -0.90 8.20 -14.15
C ALA A 247 -1.27 9.26 -15.19
N LEU A 248 -2.56 9.49 -15.39
CA LEU A 248 -3.10 10.46 -16.34
C LEU A 248 -3.39 11.83 -15.71
N ALA A 249 -3.32 11.96 -14.39
CA ALA A 249 -3.49 13.22 -13.68
C ALA A 249 -2.25 14.13 -13.79
N ASP A 250 -2.47 15.43 -13.64
CA ASP A 250 -1.41 16.44 -13.64
C ASP A 250 -0.96 16.80 -12.22
N LEU A 251 -1.79 16.45 -11.23
CA LEU A 251 -1.54 16.69 -9.82
C LEU A 251 -2.23 15.65 -8.94
N VAL A 252 -1.52 15.16 -7.92
CA VAL A 252 -2.09 14.34 -6.84
C VAL A 252 -1.91 15.06 -5.51
N VAL A 253 -2.98 15.12 -4.70
CA VAL A 253 -2.92 15.60 -3.32
C VAL A 253 -3.53 14.55 -2.39
N SER A 254 -2.78 14.10 -1.39
CA SER A 254 -3.26 13.07 -0.48
C SER A 254 -2.61 13.19 0.90
N ALA A 255 -3.31 12.79 1.94
CA ALA A 255 -2.80 12.71 3.31
C ALA A 255 -1.93 11.46 3.55
N GLY A 256 -1.03 11.16 2.62
CA GLY A 256 -0.05 10.07 2.74
C GLY A 256 -0.56 8.68 2.34
N GLY A 257 0.33 7.71 2.46
CA GLY A 257 0.10 6.31 2.14
C GLY A 257 0.43 5.92 0.69
N THR A 258 -0.09 4.78 0.26
CA THR A 258 0.21 4.12 -1.01
C THR A 258 0.00 5.03 -2.23
N MET A 259 -1.10 5.81 -2.24
CA MET A 259 -1.43 6.67 -3.38
C MET A 259 -0.35 7.72 -3.70
N ASN A 260 0.28 8.33 -2.68
CA ASN A 260 1.38 9.27 -2.92
C ASN A 260 2.57 8.57 -3.58
N ARG A 261 2.90 7.37 -3.14
CA ARG A 261 4.02 6.59 -3.68
C ARG A 261 3.69 6.02 -5.06
N GLU A 262 2.42 5.66 -5.32
CA GLU A 262 1.94 5.34 -6.67
C GLU A 262 2.12 6.52 -7.62
N ALA A 263 1.73 7.73 -7.20
CA ALA A 263 1.93 8.93 -7.99
C ALA A 263 3.43 9.17 -8.29
N VAL A 264 4.31 9.03 -7.29
CA VAL A 264 5.77 9.11 -7.48
C VAL A 264 6.27 8.06 -8.47
N ALA A 265 5.84 6.81 -8.33
CA ALA A 265 6.25 5.71 -9.20
C ALA A 265 5.73 5.85 -10.64
N LEU A 266 4.58 6.50 -10.80
CA LEU A 266 3.96 6.79 -12.09
C LEU A 266 4.47 8.10 -12.73
N GLY A 267 5.28 8.90 -12.00
CA GLY A 267 5.83 10.16 -12.49
C GLY A 267 4.85 11.33 -12.40
N THR A 268 3.78 11.21 -11.64
CA THR A 268 2.79 12.26 -11.46
C THR A 268 3.19 13.18 -10.31
N PRO A 269 3.17 14.52 -10.49
CA PRO A 269 3.44 15.47 -9.41
C PRO A 269 2.52 15.23 -8.20
N VAL A 270 3.11 15.17 -7.00
CA VAL A 270 2.36 14.81 -5.80
C VAL A 270 2.71 15.68 -4.60
N TRP A 271 1.67 16.09 -3.88
CA TRP A 271 1.76 16.80 -2.62
C TRP A 271 1.12 15.97 -1.51
N THR A 272 1.81 15.89 -0.36
CA THR A 272 1.26 15.26 0.84
C THR A 272 0.80 16.29 1.86
N THR A 273 -0.43 16.10 2.35
CA THR A 273 -0.98 16.85 3.50
C THR A 273 -0.90 16.02 4.79
N PHE A 274 -0.01 15.01 4.84
CA PHE A 274 0.11 14.13 6.00
C PHE A 274 0.72 14.86 7.20
N GLU A 275 -0.01 14.93 8.30
CA GLU A 275 0.40 15.58 9.55
C GLU A 275 1.03 14.63 10.57
N GLY A 276 0.91 13.31 10.33
CA GLY A 276 1.49 12.31 11.21
C GLY A 276 3.02 12.22 11.10
N ARG A 277 3.60 11.31 11.86
CA ARG A 277 5.04 11.03 11.77
C ARG A 277 5.39 10.43 10.41
N LEU A 278 6.21 11.13 9.63
CA LEU A 278 6.68 10.63 8.34
C LEU A 278 7.52 9.36 8.53
N GLY A 279 7.36 8.41 7.62
CA GLY A 279 8.27 7.27 7.49
C GLY A 279 9.49 7.63 6.65
N ALA A 280 10.57 6.86 6.79
CA ALA A 280 11.83 7.10 6.08
C ALA A 280 11.66 7.17 4.55
N VAL A 281 10.71 6.42 3.99
CA VAL A 281 10.39 6.47 2.55
C VAL A 281 9.89 7.86 2.18
N ASP A 282 8.91 8.38 2.90
CA ASP A 282 8.31 9.68 2.58
C ASP A 282 9.30 10.82 2.85
N GLU A 283 10.10 10.72 3.93
CA GLU A 283 11.19 11.67 4.20
C GLU A 283 12.20 11.73 3.05
N ARG A 284 12.62 10.57 2.51
CA ARG A 284 13.52 10.48 1.37
C ARG A 284 12.89 11.11 0.11
N LEU A 285 11.63 10.77 -0.21
CA LEU A 285 10.95 11.31 -1.39
C LEU A 285 10.81 12.83 -1.33
N ILE A 286 10.57 13.38 -0.16
CA ILE A 286 10.52 14.85 0.04
C ILE A 286 11.91 15.45 -0.13
N ALA A 287 12.95 14.86 0.45
CA ALA A 287 14.33 15.34 0.33
C ALA A 287 14.85 15.29 -1.13
N GLU A 288 14.42 14.28 -1.90
CA GLU A 288 14.73 14.14 -3.34
C GLU A 288 13.87 15.04 -4.23
N GLY A 289 12.88 15.75 -3.69
CA GLY A 289 11.94 16.57 -4.45
C GLY A 289 10.93 15.78 -5.30
N ARG A 290 10.84 14.46 -5.12
CA ARG A 290 9.89 13.58 -5.82
C ARG A 290 8.48 13.63 -5.24
N MET A 291 8.35 14.09 -4.02
CA MET A 291 7.10 14.40 -3.32
C MET A 291 7.27 15.72 -2.59
N ARG A 292 6.22 16.54 -2.53
CA ARG A 292 6.25 17.81 -1.80
C ARG A 292 5.32 17.75 -0.58
N LYS A 293 5.76 18.31 0.54
CA LYS A 293 4.87 18.51 1.70
C LYS A 293 4.11 19.81 1.50
N LEU A 294 2.78 19.75 1.62
CA LEU A 294 1.92 20.91 1.54
C LEU A 294 1.65 21.43 2.96
N GLU A 295 2.17 22.60 3.27
CA GLU A 295 1.97 23.28 4.56
C GLU A 295 0.97 24.44 4.44
N ASP A 296 0.82 24.98 3.23
CA ASP A 296 -0.15 26.04 2.90
C ASP A 296 -0.78 25.73 1.53
N ALA A 297 -2.11 25.69 1.48
CA ALA A 297 -2.86 25.45 0.25
C ALA A 297 -2.58 26.53 -0.82
N ALA A 298 -2.17 27.75 -0.44
CA ALA A 298 -1.80 28.79 -1.38
C ALA A 298 -0.64 28.40 -2.31
N ALA A 299 0.26 27.54 -1.83
CA ALA A 299 1.40 27.05 -2.60
C ALA A 299 1.02 26.04 -3.69
N LEU A 300 -0.20 25.48 -3.65
CA LEU A 300 -0.65 24.49 -4.64
C LEU A 300 -0.87 25.14 -6.00
N VAL A 301 -0.30 24.59 -7.03
CA VAL A 301 -0.50 25.01 -8.43
C VAL A 301 -1.00 23.80 -9.22
N LEU A 302 -2.08 24.00 -9.98
CA LEU A 302 -2.60 23.01 -10.92
C LEU A 302 -2.36 23.51 -12.33
N GLU A 303 -1.41 22.91 -13.00
CA GLU A 303 -1.03 23.18 -14.38
C GLU A 303 -0.95 21.87 -15.15
N LYS A 304 -1.07 21.95 -16.47
CA LYS A 304 -0.89 20.79 -17.33
C LYS A 304 0.56 20.29 -17.23
N HIS A 305 0.71 19.05 -16.80
CA HIS A 305 2.02 18.44 -16.67
C HIS A 305 2.55 18.00 -18.03
N ASP A 306 3.71 18.54 -18.42
CA ASP A 306 4.41 18.09 -19.61
C ASP A 306 5.05 16.72 -19.36
N ARG A 307 4.50 15.70 -20.02
CA ARG A 307 4.97 14.31 -19.92
C ARG A 307 6.04 13.97 -20.96
N THR A 308 6.30 14.85 -21.91
CA THR A 308 7.28 14.58 -22.99
C THR A 308 8.72 14.59 -22.49
N GLY A 309 8.98 15.33 -21.39
CA GLY A 309 10.27 15.38 -20.70
C GLY A 309 10.30 14.65 -19.35
N ALA A 310 9.23 13.94 -18.96
CA ALA A 310 9.18 13.24 -17.69
C ALA A 310 10.29 12.19 -17.60
N ALA A 311 10.99 12.15 -16.47
CA ALA A 311 11.95 11.09 -16.18
C ALA A 311 11.28 9.73 -16.38
N ALA A 312 11.98 8.82 -17.07
CA ALA A 312 11.45 7.48 -17.33
C ALA A 312 11.01 6.83 -16.00
N ARG A 313 9.81 6.27 -15.99
CA ARG A 313 9.29 5.53 -14.83
C ARG A 313 10.28 4.46 -14.40
N ILE A 314 10.59 4.41 -13.11
CA ILE A 314 11.42 3.34 -12.56
C ILE A 314 10.58 2.08 -12.49
N ARG A 315 10.98 1.06 -13.24
CA ARG A 315 10.36 -0.27 -13.26
C ARG A 315 11.36 -1.27 -12.66
N ARG A 316 10.93 -2.02 -11.66
CA ARG A 316 11.81 -2.97 -10.96
C ARG A 316 11.28 -4.38 -11.09
N ASP A 317 12.21 -5.31 -11.17
CA ASP A 317 11.91 -6.74 -11.29
C ASP A 317 11.42 -7.31 -9.94
N PRO A 318 10.20 -7.89 -9.85
CA PRO A 318 9.70 -8.55 -8.65
C PRO A 318 10.58 -9.71 -8.16
N ASP A 319 11.42 -10.28 -9.00
CA ASP A 319 12.37 -11.33 -8.63
C ASP A 319 13.35 -10.89 -7.53
N VAL A 320 13.68 -9.61 -7.46
CA VAL A 320 14.46 -9.03 -6.36
C VAL A 320 13.75 -9.23 -5.01
N LEU A 321 12.44 -9.00 -4.97
CA LEU A 321 11.65 -9.21 -3.75
C LEU A 321 11.57 -10.70 -3.37
N VAL A 322 11.44 -11.59 -4.37
CA VAL A 322 11.44 -13.04 -4.17
C VAL A 322 12.76 -13.50 -3.52
N ASP A 323 13.88 -12.98 -3.99
CA ASP A 323 15.20 -13.32 -3.45
C ASP A 323 15.36 -12.87 -2.00
N LEU A 324 14.94 -11.66 -1.68
CA LEU A 324 15.01 -11.12 -0.31
C LEU A 324 14.03 -11.81 0.64
N LEU A 325 12.80 -12.11 0.17
CA LEU A 325 11.81 -12.84 0.95
C LEU A 325 12.22 -14.30 1.19
N SER A 326 13.05 -14.87 0.31
CA SER A 326 13.59 -16.23 0.45
C SER A 326 14.85 -16.30 1.32
N ALA A 327 15.35 -15.19 1.85
CA ALA A 327 16.55 -15.17 2.71
C ALA A 327 16.52 -16.17 3.88
N PRO A 328 15.38 -16.50 4.52
CA PRO A 328 15.33 -17.52 5.57
C PRO A 328 15.66 -18.95 5.13
N LEU A 329 15.71 -19.21 3.83
CA LEU A 329 15.98 -20.54 3.25
C LEU A 329 17.46 -20.75 2.93
N ARG A 330 18.29 -19.72 3.08
CA ARG A 330 19.74 -19.70 2.82
C ARG A 330 20.56 -20.00 4.07
#